data_e8558febed7f03383107f2fe75c0ea0a
#
_entry.id   e8558febed7f03383107f2fe75c0ea0a
#
_cell.length_a   1.000
_cell.length_b   1.000
_cell.length_c   1.000
_cell.angle_alpha   90.00
_cell.angle_beta   90.00
_cell.angle_gamma   90.00
#
_symmetry.space_group_name_H-M   'P 1'
#
loop_
_entity.id
_entity.type
_entity.pdbx_description
1 polymer ?
#
loop_
_entity_poly.entity_id
_entity_poly.type
_entity_poly.pdbx_seq_one_letter_code
_entity_poly.pdbx_strand_id
1 'polypeptide(L)'
;MNTKGKVFKYPDNVDTDVIIPARYLNTSDAQELSKHCMEDIDKNFVEKVEKGDIIVAGWNFGCGSSREHAPLVIKTCGTGCVIAKSFARIFYRNAINIGLPIIECPEEIGRAHV
;
A
#
# COMPACT_ATOMS: atom_id res chain seq x y z
N MET A 1 23.11 8.44 -2.03
CA MET A 1 22.21 8.71 -1.38
C MET A 1 21.60 7.61 -0.77
N ASN A 2 21.16 7.71 0.28
CA ASN A 2 20.64 6.74 0.89
C ASN A 2 19.29 6.64 0.95
N THR A 3 18.72 5.62 0.86
CA THR A 3 17.41 5.48 1.01
C THR A 3 17.19 4.94 2.28
N LYS A 4 16.82 5.66 3.16
CA LYS A 4 16.62 5.20 4.39
C LYS A 4 15.22 5.09 4.70
N GLY A 5 14.37 4.69 3.85
CA GLY A 5 12.96 4.57 4.09
C GLY A 5 12.64 3.62 5.22
N LYS A 6 11.60 3.94 6.00
CA LYS A 6 11.12 3.05 7.04
C LYS A 6 10.33 1.94 6.38
N VAL A 7 10.14 0.85 7.08
CA VAL A 7 9.38 -0.28 6.59
C VAL A 7 8.14 -0.43 7.45
N PHE A 8 6.97 -0.47 6.82
CA PHE A 8 5.71 -0.70 7.50
C PHE A 8 5.27 -2.11 7.14
N LYS A 9 5.12 -2.98 8.12
CA LYS A 9 4.76 -4.36 7.86
C LYS A 9 3.31 -4.62 8.15
N TYR A 10 2.64 -5.31 7.27
CA TYR A 10 1.22 -5.63 7.40
C TYR A 10 0.99 -7.12 7.10
N PRO A 11 -0.11 -7.67 7.54
CA PRO A 11 -0.36 -9.11 7.40
C PRO A 11 -0.83 -9.49 6.00
N ASP A 12 -1.28 -10.73 5.85
CA ASP A 12 -1.90 -11.21 4.62
C ASP A 12 -3.24 -10.56 4.41
N ASN A 13 -3.71 -10.57 3.21
CA ASN A 13 -5.07 -10.15 2.87
C ASN A 13 -5.42 -8.72 3.26
N VAL A 14 -4.50 -7.82 3.02
CA VAL A 14 -4.79 -6.40 3.20
C VAL A 14 -5.66 -6.00 2.03
N ASP A 15 -6.96 -5.87 2.23
CA ASP A 15 -7.87 -5.62 1.12
C ASP A 15 -8.02 -4.13 0.84
N THR A 16 -8.66 -3.81 -0.26
CA THR A 16 -8.77 -2.45 -0.70
C THR A 16 -9.56 -1.58 0.26
N ASP A 17 -10.51 -2.17 1.00
CA ASP A 17 -11.28 -1.43 1.96
C ASP A 17 -10.44 -1.10 3.20
N VAL A 18 -9.41 -1.88 3.47
CA VAL A 18 -8.48 -1.58 4.54
C VAL A 18 -7.53 -0.48 4.08
N ILE A 19 -7.12 -0.48 2.82
CA ILE A 19 -6.22 0.52 2.29
C ILE A 19 -6.91 1.88 2.24
N ILE A 20 -8.12 1.91 1.73
CA ILE A 20 -8.91 3.14 1.75
C ILE A 20 -10.38 2.78 1.99
N PRO A 21 -10.90 3.02 3.17
CA PRO A 21 -12.28 2.64 3.48
C PRO A 21 -13.31 3.31 2.59
N ALA A 22 -14.34 2.56 2.25
CA ALA A 22 -15.39 3.04 1.35
C ALA A 22 -16.06 4.31 1.83
N ARG A 23 -16.10 4.52 3.15
CA ARG A 23 -16.76 5.70 3.69
C ARG A 23 -16.07 7.01 3.28
N TYR A 24 -14.85 6.92 2.76
CA TYR A 24 -14.17 8.11 2.32
C TYR A 24 -14.24 8.33 0.81
N LEU A 25 -14.87 7.42 0.08
CA LEU A 25 -14.89 7.49 -1.37
C LEU A 25 -15.94 8.45 -1.94
N ASN A 26 -16.42 9.38 -1.14
CA ASN A 26 -17.32 10.39 -1.60
C ASN A 26 -16.54 11.51 -2.30
N THR A 27 -15.26 11.42 -2.40
CA THR A 27 -14.45 12.34 -3.13
C THR A 27 -13.46 11.54 -3.96
N SER A 28 -13.00 12.05 -5.06
CA SER A 28 -11.97 11.38 -5.84
C SER A 28 -10.64 12.11 -5.71
N ASP A 29 -10.52 13.08 -4.83
CA ASP A 29 -9.30 13.82 -4.65
C ASP A 29 -8.28 12.95 -3.91
N ALA A 30 -7.21 12.57 -4.59
CA ALA A 30 -6.20 11.69 -4.01
C ALA A 30 -5.54 12.28 -2.77
N GLN A 31 -5.34 13.59 -2.72
CA GLN A 31 -4.75 14.20 -1.55
C GLN A 31 -5.66 14.06 -0.34
N GLU A 32 -6.93 14.22 -0.53
CA GLU A 32 -7.88 14.10 0.57
C GLU A 32 -7.99 12.65 1.01
N LEU A 33 -8.06 11.72 0.06
CA LEU A 33 -8.18 10.32 0.38
C LEU A 33 -6.93 9.79 1.07
N SER A 34 -5.76 10.30 0.70
CA SER A 34 -4.52 9.78 1.25
C SER A 34 -4.39 10.06 2.74
N LYS A 35 -5.14 11.02 3.27
CA LYS A 35 -5.12 11.30 4.69
C LYS A 35 -5.70 10.15 5.50
N HIS A 36 -6.41 9.24 4.87
CA HIS A 36 -7.05 8.13 5.54
C HIS A 36 -6.48 6.78 5.12
N CYS A 37 -5.34 6.79 4.43
CA CYS A 37 -4.73 5.56 3.94
C CYS A 37 -4.36 4.65 5.09
N MET A 38 -4.78 3.41 5.03
CA MET A 38 -4.49 2.38 6.03
C MET A 38 -5.07 2.69 7.41
N GLU A 39 -5.99 3.64 7.50
CA GLU A 39 -6.49 4.10 8.79
C GLU A 39 -7.10 3.00 9.64
N ASP A 40 -7.79 2.06 9.06
CA ASP A 40 -8.48 1.03 9.83
C ASP A 40 -7.54 -0.05 10.37
N ILE A 41 -6.35 -0.16 9.83
CA ILE A 41 -5.43 -1.17 10.29
C ILE A 41 -4.25 -0.51 11.01
N ASP A 42 -3.93 0.73 10.73
CA ASP A 42 -2.80 1.40 11.35
C ASP A 42 -3.04 2.89 11.31
N LYS A 43 -3.63 3.44 12.39
CA LYS A 43 -3.95 4.82 12.43
C LYS A 43 -2.75 5.70 12.32
N ASN A 44 -1.59 5.21 12.66
CA ASN A 44 -0.39 6.03 12.66
C ASN A 44 0.32 6.05 11.33
N PHE A 45 -0.14 5.27 10.36
CA PHE A 45 0.58 5.17 9.09
C PHE A 45 0.72 6.54 8.44
N VAL A 46 -0.37 7.28 8.27
CA VAL A 46 -0.32 8.55 7.58
C VAL A 46 0.48 9.60 8.32
N GLU A 47 0.60 9.46 9.63
CA GLU A 47 1.38 10.39 10.42
C GLU A 47 2.84 10.09 10.35
N LYS A 48 3.23 8.86 10.13
CA LYS A 48 4.62 8.47 10.15
C LYS A 48 5.24 8.24 8.79
N VAL A 49 4.43 8.03 7.77
CA VAL A 49 4.98 7.69 6.46
C VAL A 49 5.70 8.90 5.87
N GLU A 50 6.86 8.64 5.28
CA GLU A 50 7.62 9.69 4.64
C GLU A 50 7.96 9.25 3.23
N LYS A 51 8.31 10.17 2.38
CA LYS A 51 8.58 9.86 1.01
C LYS A 51 9.67 8.82 0.91
N GLY A 52 9.42 7.79 0.15
CA GLY A 52 10.38 6.71 -0.03
C GLY A 52 10.23 5.54 0.93
N ASP A 53 9.32 5.64 1.90
CA ASP A 53 9.11 4.52 2.82
C ASP A 53 8.53 3.33 2.08
N ILE A 54 8.62 2.15 2.66
CA ILE A 54 8.25 0.91 2.03
C ILE A 54 7.18 0.18 2.82
N ILE A 55 6.19 -0.37 2.13
CA ILE A 55 5.21 -1.26 2.74
C ILE A 55 5.62 -2.69 2.42
N VAL A 56 5.64 -3.56 3.43
CA VAL A 56 5.91 -4.97 3.25
C VAL A 56 4.71 -5.74 3.79
N ALA A 57 4.14 -6.62 3.01
CA ALA A 57 2.94 -7.33 3.40
C ALA A 57 3.00 -8.79 2.97
N GLY A 58 2.02 -9.55 3.33
CA GLY A 58 1.98 -10.99 3.03
C GLY A 58 1.28 -11.29 1.72
N TRP A 59 0.49 -12.35 1.74
CA TRP A 59 -0.20 -12.81 0.54
C TRP A 59 -1.41 -11.95 0.21
N ASN A 60 -1.69 -11.84 -1.06
CA ASN A 60 -2.95 -11.29 -1.54
C ASN A 60 -3.19 -9.82 -1.20
N PHE A 61 -2.17 -9.01 -1.30
CA PHE A 61 -2.27 -7.58 -0.99
C PHE A 61 -3.17 -6.90 -2.02
N GLY A 62 -4.09 -6.09 -1.58
CA GLY A 62 -5.01 -5.38 -2.47
C GLY A 62 -6.22 -6.19 -2.88
N CYS A 63 -6.52 -7.26 -2.16
CA CYS A 63 -7.67 -8.09 -2.49
C CYS A 63 -8.96 -7.33 -2.22
N GLY A 64 -10.09 -7.92 -2.53
CA GLY A 64 -11.38 -7.32 -2.29
C GLY A 64 -11.85 -6.50 -3.48
N SER A 65 -12.57 -5.45 -3.23
CA SER A 65 -13.17 -4.68 -4.29
C SER A 65 -12.15 -4.04 -5.19
N SER A 66 -12.50 -3.91 -6.47
CA SER A 66 -11.61 -3.37 -7.41
C SER A 66 -11.62 -1.86 -7.32
N ARG A 67 -10.75 -1.26 -6.57
CA ARG A 67 -10.69 0.17 -6.40
C ARG A 67 -9.39 0.73 -6.93
N GLU A 68 -9.49 1.56 -7.97
CA GLU A 68 -8.32 2.17 -8.51
C GLU A 68 -7.72 3.14 -7.53
N HIS A 69 -8.49 3.62 -6.55
CA HIS A 69 -7.99 4.55 -5.56
C HIS A 69 -6.99 3.92 -4.60
N ALA A 70 -7.05 2.60 -4.41
CA ALA A 70 -6.19 1.95 -3.43
C ALA A 70 -4.70 2.16 -3.73
N PRO A 71 -4.19 1.82 -4.92
CA PRO A 71 -2.78 2.07 -5.18
C PRO A 71 -2.48 3.56 -5.28
N LEU A 72 -3.44 4.36 -5.69
CA LEU A 72 -3.24 5.79 -5.83
C LEU A 72 -3.00 6.45 -4.47
N VAL A 73 -3.78 6.11 -3.44
CA VAL A 73 -3.59 6.72 -2.13
C VAL A 73 -2.27 6.29 -1.51
N ILE A 74 -1.83 5.07 -1.73
CA ILE A 74 -0.55 4.59 -1.24
C ILE A 74 0.56 5.43 -1.88
N LYS A 75 0.48 5.67 -3.17
CA LYS A 75 1.48 6.44 -3.85
C LYS A 75 1.45 7.89 -3.38
N THR A 76 0.27 8.46 -3.21
CA THR A 76 0.11 9.84 -2.81
C THR A 76 0.67 10.09 -1.41
N CYS A 77 0.64 9.09 -0.54
CA CYS A 77 1.22 9.23 0.79
C CYS A 77 2.73 9.31 0.75
N GLY A 78 3.34 9.02 -0.37
CA GLY A 78 4.79 9.06 -0.48
C GLY A 78 5.47 7.72 -0.45
N THR A 79 4.70 6.62 -0.33
CA THR A 79 5.27 5.27 -0.31
C THR A 79 6.06 5.05 -1.58
N GLY A 80 7.30 4.63 -1.42
CA GLY A 80 8.19 4.42 -2.54
C GLY A 80 8.02 3.08 -3.23
N CYS A 81 7.54 2.08 -2.49
CA CYS A 81 7.42 0.74 -3.03
C CYS A 81 6.58 -0.12 -2.12
N VAL A 82 5.85 -1.08 -2.67
CA VAL A 82 5.13 -2.07 -1.90
C VAL A 82 5.70 -3.44 -2.25
N ILE A 83 6.15 -4.18 -1.25
CA ILE A 83 6.67 -5.52 -1.44
C ILE A 83 5.71 -6.47 -0.76
N ALA A 84 5.21 -7.44 -1.45
CA ALA A 84 4.29 -8.40 -0.87
C ALA A 84 4.57 -9.79 -1.42
N LYS A 85 4.11 -10.82 -0.72
CA LYS A 85 4.29 -12.17 -1.21
C LYS A 85 3.47 -12.38 -2.46
N SER A 86 2.30 -11.77 -2.53
CA SER A 86 1.51 -11.77 -3.77
C SER A 86 0.57 -10.59 -3.76
N PHE A 87 0.08 -10.18 -4.90
CA PHE A 87 -0.88 -9.10 -5.05
C PHE A 87 -2.12 -9.62 -5.75
N ALA A 88 -3.27 -9.09 -5.40
CA ALA A 88 -4.47 -9.36 -6.16
C ALA A 88 -4.30 -8.80 -7.55
N ARG A 89 -4.82 -9.48 -8.54
CA ARG A 89 -4.58 -9.15 -9.94
C ARG A 89 -4.96 -7.72 -10.31
N ILE A 90 -6.11 -7.28 -9.89
CA ILE A 90 -6.56 -5.95 -10.26
C ILE A 90 -5.73 -4.87 -9.58
N PHE A 91 -5.36 -5.10 -8.31
CA PHE A 91 -4.49 -4.15 -7.62
C PHE A 91 -3.16 -4.05 -8.35
N TYR A 92 -2.60 -5.18 -8.75
CA TYR A 92 -1.32 -5.24 -9.44
C TYR A 92 -1.38 -4.40 -10.72
N ARG A 93 -2.43 -4.60 -11.50
CA ARG A 93 -2.58 -3.88 -12.75
C ARG A 93 -2.74 -2.38 -12.51
N ASN A 94 -3.57 -2.01 -11.55
CA ASN A 94 -3.80 -0.61 -11.26
C ASN A 94 -2.55 0.08 -10.73
N ALA A 95 -1.77 -0.63 -9.93
CA ALA A 95 -0.52 -0.08 -9.39
C ALA A 95 0.46 0.22 -10.51
N ILE A 96 0.60 -0.69 -11.46
CA ILE A 96 1.48 -0.48 -12.58
C ILE A 96 1.01 0.70 -13.40
N ASN A 97 -0.28 0.81 -13.63
CA ASN A 97 -0.82 1.89 -14.45
C ASN A 97 -0.55 3.26 -13.87
N ILE A 98 -0.52 3.39 -12.56
CA ILE A 98 -0.30 4.70 -11.96
C ILE A 98 1.13 4.92 -11.53
N GLY A 99 2.00 3.97 -11.80
CA GLY A 99 3.41 4.14 -11.48
C GLY A 99 3.79 3.90 -10.03
N LEU A 100 3.01 3.12 -9.29
CA LEU A 100 3.40 2.72 -7.95
C LEU A 100 4.30 1.50 -8.07
N PRO A 101 5.57 1.58 -7.65
CA PRO A 101 6.44 0.40 -7.74
C PRO A 101 5.97 -0.70 -6.82
N ILE A 102 5.86 -1.91 -7.34
CA ILE A 102 5.47 -3.06 -6.54
C ILE A 102 6.39 -4.23 -6.87
N ILE A 103 6.68 -5.03 -5.88
CA ILE A 103 7.54 -6.19 -6.04
C ILE A 103 6.88 -7.39 -5.41
N GLU A 104 6.66 -8.43 -6.20
CA GLU A 104 6.06 -9.64 -5.69
C GLU A 104 7.18 -10.60 -5.31
N CYS A 105 7.17 -11.05 -4.06
CA CYS A 105 8.21 -11.90 -3.57
C CYS A 105 7.60 -13.01 -2.72
N PRO A 106 7.31 -14.15 -3.27
CA PRO A 106 6.63 -15.23 -2.56
C PRO A 106 7.41 -15.81 -1.38
N GLU A 107 8.73 -15.54 -1.31
CA GLU A 107 9.50 -16.06 -0.23
C GLU A 107 9.37 -15.18 0.97
N GLU A 108 9.86 -15.62 2.12
CA GLU A 108 9.71 -14.85 3.31
C GLU A 108 10.45 -13.57 3.26
N ILE A 109 9.75 -12.48 3.12
CA ILE A 109 10.34 -11.21 2.97
C ILE A 109 11.09 -10.77 4.17
N GLY A 110 10.58 -10.95 5.29
CA GLY A 110 11.21 -10.46 6.50
C GLY A 110 12.52 -11.07 6.82
N ARG A 111 12.84 -12.30 6.28
CA ARG A 111 14.01 -12.85 6.67
C ARG A 111 15.04 -12.60 5.70
N ALA A 112 14.70 -12.11 4.56
CA ALA A 112 15.63 -11.93 3.53
C ALA A 112 16.64 -10.89 3.81
N HIS A 113 16.44 -10.12 4.73
CA HIS A 113 17.35 -9.14 4.95
C HIS A 113 17.93 -9.21 6.15
N VAL A 114 17.94 -10.27 6.69
CA VAL A 114 18.58 -10.32 7.90
C VAL A 114 19.94 -10.28 7.74
#